data_8c586b0ccf305a4145936f1e6bab25d3
#
_entry.id   8c586b0ccf305a4145936f1e6bab25d3
#
_cell.length_a   1.000
_cell.length_b   1.000
_cell.length_c   1.000
_cell.angle_alpha   90.00
_cell.angle_beta   90.00
_cell.angle_gamma   90.00
#
_symmetry.space_group_name_H-M   'P 1'
#
loop_
_entity.id
_entity.type
_entity.pdbx_description
1 polymer ?
#
loop_
_entity_poly.entity_id
_entity_poly.type
_entity_poly.pdbx_seq_one_letter_code
_entity_poly.pdbx_strand_id
1 'polypeptide(L)'
;MTDAEHYRKLERLYAAAPVSQWYGATIAIAEGQAEVRIATRAEFYHAAHAVHGSVYFRALDDAAFFAVNSRVREVLVLTVSFTVHFARPVTGGELRAVGRLLHGSGRLFLAEAELLDSGGQLLARGSGVFTRSAIALDPSIGYV
;
A
#
# COMPACT_ATOMS: atom_id res chain seq x y z
N MET A 1 2.46 -24.21 -0.09
CA MET A 1 2.58 -22.89 0.56
C MET A 1 1.26 -22.48 1.16
N THR A 2 1.25 -22.14 2.43
CA THR A 2 0.07 -21.66 3.15
C THR A 2 -0.22 -20.21 2.82
N ASP A 3 -1.42 -19.71 3.17
CA ASP A 3 -1.75 -18.29 3.03
C ASP A 3 -0.83 -17.41 3.88
N ALA A 4 -0.54 -17.84 5.10
CA ALA A 4 0.36 -17.11 5.99
C ALA A 4 1.77 -16.98 5.40
N GLU A 5 2.28 -18.03 4.77
CA GLU A 5 3.57 -17.97 4.07
C GLU A 5 3.54 -17.01 2.89
N HIS A 6 2.46 -17.01 2.11
CA HIS A 6 2.27 -16.06 1.01
C HIS A 6 2.34 -14.62 1.52
N TYR A 7 1.61 -14.30 2.60
CA TYR A 7 1.62 -12.95 3.16
C TYR A 7 3.01 -12.54 3.64
N ARG A 8 3.73 -13.43 4.33
CA ARG A 8 5.11 -13.14 4.79
C ARG A 8 6.08 -12.92 3.63
N LYS A 9 5.91 -13.66 2.53
CA LYS A 9 6.72 -13.45 1.32
C LYS A 9 6.43 -12.10 0.67
N LEU A 10 5.17 -11.70 0.58
CA LEU A 10 4.79 -10.37 0.09
C LEU A 10 5.36 -9.25 0.96
N GLU A 11 5.34 -9.42 2.28
CA GLU A 11 5.93 -8.44 3.21
C GLU A 11 7.44 -8.30 3.00
N ARG A 12 8.14 -9.40 2.77
CA ARG A 12 9.58 -9.36 2.47
C ARG A 12 9.87 -8.71 1.12
N LEU A 13 9.06 -9.02 0.10
CA LEU A 13 9.14 -8.36 -1.20
C LEU A 13 8.97 -6.84 -1.05
N TYR A 14 7.98 -6.40 -0.30
CA TYR A 14 7.74 -4.98 -0.04
C TYR A 14 8.92 -4.32 0.67
N ALA A 15 9.43 -4.96 1.72
CA ALA A 15 10.54 -4.44 2.50
C ALA A 15 11.84 -4.35 1.70
N ALA A 16 12.07 -5.27 0.76
CA ALA A 16 13.26 -5.31 -0.07
C ALA A 16 13.26 -4.24 -1.19
N ALA A 17 12.10 -3.70 -1.55
CA ALA A 17 12.00 -2.72 -2.62
C ALA A 17 12.73 -1.42 -2.23
N PRO A 18 13.62 -0.89 -3.09
CA PRO A 18 14.36 0.35 -2.78
C PRO A 18 13.47 1.52 -2.41
N VAL A 19 12.34 1.68 -3.08
CA VAL A 19 11.40 2.76 -2.80
C VAL A 19 10.75 2.62 -1.42
N SER A 20 10.46 1.41 -0.96
CA SER A 20 9.94 1.18 0.40
C SER A 20 10.96 1.58 1.45
N GLN A 21 12.24 1.27 1.21
CA GLN A 21 13.34 1.65 2.09
C GLN A 21 13.51 3.17 2.15
N TRP A 22 13.37 3.85 1.02
CA TRP A 22 13.47 5.31 0.98
C TRP A 22 12.38 5.99 1.80
N TYR A 23 11.14 5.50 1.71
CA TYR A 23 10.03 6.01 2.52
C TYR A 23 10.11 5.58 3.98
N GLY A 24 10.88 4.54 4.29
CA GLY A 24 10.85 3.91 5.61
C GLY A 24 9.53 3.19 5.89
N ALA A 25 8.86 2.75 4.83
CA ALA A 25 7.54 2.14 4.93
C ALA A 25 7.61 0.70 5.42
N THR A 26 6.66 0.32 6.26
CA THR A 26 6.45 -1.06 6.69
C THR A 26 5.05 -1.51 6.31
N ILE A 27 4.85 -2.83 6.18
CA ILE A 27 3.57 -3.40 5.79
C ILE A 27 3.24 -4.66 6.60
N ALA A 28 1.97 -4.83 6.91
CA ALA A 28 1.41 -6.06 7.45
C ALA A 28 0.27 -6.52 6.55
N ILE A 29 0.27 -7.79 6.14
CA ILE A 29 -0.65 -8.33 5.15
C ILE A 29 -1.45 -9.49 5.75
N ALA A 30 -2.75 -9.49 5.47
CA ALA A 30 -3.68 -10.56 5.77
C ALA A 30 -4.61 -10.79 4.57
N GLU A 31 -5.51 -11.75 4.68
CA GLU A 31 -6.43 -12.04 3.59
C GLU A 31 -7.29 -10.83 3.21
N GLY A 32 -7.13 -10.33 1.98
CA GLY A 32 -7.89 -9.20 1.47
C GLY A 32 -7.61 -7.88 2.16
N GLN A 33 -6.52 -7.79 2.95
CA GLN A 33 -6.18 -6.61 3.73
C GLN A 33 -4.68 -6.35 3.74
N ALA A 34 -4.31 -5.09 3.84
CA ALA A 34 -2.93 -4.70 4.12
C ALA A 34 -2.91 -3.38 4.89
N GLU A 35 -1.93 -3.23 5.77
CA GLU A 35 -1.71 -2.01 6.52
C GLU A 35 -0.29 -1.52 6.29
N VAL A 36 -0.17 -0.28 5.81
CA VAL A 36 1.12 0.39 5.56
C VAL A 36 1.32 1.47 6.58
N ARG A 37 2.52 1.55 7.16
CA ARG A 37 2.92 2.60 8.09
C ARG A 37 4.13 3.35 7.56
N ILE A 38 4.06 4.68 7.61
CA ILE A 38 5.15 5.57 7.21
C ILE A 38 5.30 6.64 8.29
N ALA A 39 6.47 6.68 8.95
CA ALA A 39 6.79 7.79 9.84
C ALA A 39 7.05 9.05 9.01
N THR A 40 6.42 10.16 9.36
CA THR A 40 6.64 11.42 8.66
C THR A 40 8.03 11.97 8.97
N ARG A 41 8.60 12.68 8.01
CA ARG A 41 9.89 13.36 8.13
C ARG A 41 9.93 14.60 7.25
N ALA A 42 10.84 15.53 7.54
CA ALA A 42 10.91 16.82 6.85
C ALA A 42 11.06 16.70 5.33
N GLU A 43 11.76 15.66 4.86
CA GLU A 43 11.98 15.41 3.43
C GLU A 43 10.67 15.13 2.67
N PHE A 44 9.59 14.80 3.38
CA PHE A 44 8.27 14.58 2.80
C PHE A 44 7.41 15.85 2.70
N TYR A 45 7.89 16.97 3.24
CA TYR A 45 7.08 18.18 3.32
C TYR A 45 7.15 19.00 2.04
N HIS A 46 6.00 19.54 1.63
CA HIS A 46 5.91 20.54 0.59
C HIS A 46 6.26 21.95 1.15
N ALA A 47 6.22 22.96 0.29
CA ALA A 47 6.64 24.32 0.63
C ALA A 47 5.84 24.97 1.78
N ALA A 48 4.62 24.50 2.05
CA ALA A 48 3.79 24.99 3.17
C ALA A 48 4.00 24.19 4.46
N HIS A 49 5.06 23.39 4.56
CA HIS A 49 5.49 22.67 5.76
C HIS A 49 4.52 21.58 6.25
N ALA A 50 3.85 20.91 5.33
CA ALA A 50 3.03 19.74 5.62
C ALA A 50 3.39 18.60 4.65
N VAL A 51 3.03 17.38 5.00
CA VAL A 51 3.33 16.20 4.19
C VAL A 51 2.71 16.32 2.81
N HIS A 52 3.52 16.14 1.76
CA HIS A 52 3.07 16.22 0.38
C HIS A 52 2.10 15.08 0.06
N GLY A 53 1.09 15.39 -0.75
CA GLY A 53 0.06 14.42 -1.15
C GLY A 53 0.59 13.18 -1.85
N SER A 54 1.78 13.24 -2.45
CA SER A 54 2.43 12.06 -3.04
C SER A 54 2.74 10.98 -2.01
N VAL A 55 3.03 11.36 -0.77
CA VAL A 55 3.26 10.42 0.33
C VAL A 55 1.96 9.77 0.76
N TYR A 56 0.86 10.54 0.79
CA TYR A 56 -0.49 10.01 1.01
C TYR A 56 -0.84 8.97 -0.04
N PHE A 57 -0.63 9.33 -1.32
CA PHE A 57 -0.88 8.43 -2.45
C PHE A 57 -0.09 7.13 -2.29
N ARG A 58 1.20 7.22 -1.98
CA ARG A 58 2.07 6.06 -1.80
C ARG A 58 1.50 5.09 -0.77
N ALA A 59 1.14 5.59 0.40
CA ALA A 59 0.62 4.75 1.48
C ALA A 59 -0.71 4.10 1.10
N LEU A 60 -1.61 4.87 0.51
CA LEU A 60 -2.94 4.38 0.11
C LEU A 60 -2.87 3.35 -1.01
N ASP A 61 -2.09 3.65 -2.07
CA ASP A 61 -1.93 2.74 -3.20
C ASP A 61 -1.29 1.42 -2.75
N ASP A 62 -0.23 1.48 -1.95
CA ASP A 62 0.44 0.28 -1.47
C ASP A 62 -0.49 -0.60 -0.63
N ALA A 63 -1.25 0.00 0.28
CA ALA A 63 -2.18 -0.75 1.12
C ALA A 63 -3.26 -1.46 0.30
N ALA A 64 -3.86 -0.75 -0.65
CA ALA A 64 -4.86 -1.32 -1.56
C ALA A 64 -4.24 -2.40 -2.47
N PHE A 65 -3.06 -2.12 -3.02
CA PHE A 65 -2.30 -3.01 -3.91
C PHE A 65 -2.03 -4.36 -3.24
N PHE A 66 -1.48 -4.34 -2.03
CA PHE A 66 -1.13 -5.59 -1.34
C PHE A 66 -2.34 -6.29 -0.72
N ALA A 67 -3.43 -5.58 -0.46
CA ALA A 67 -4.71 -6.21 -0.15
C ALA A 67 -5.18 -7.07 -1.33
N VAL A 68 -5.04 -6.57 -2.56
CA VAL A 68 -5.32 -7.34 -3.78
C VAL A 68 -4.34 -8.51 -3.92
N ASN A 69 -3.03 -8.26 -3.82
CA ASN A 69 -2.02 -9.29 -4.02
C ASN A 69 -2.08 -10.41 -2.97
N SER A 70 -2.66 -10.15 -1.81
CA SER A 70 -2.89 -11.21 -0.81
C SER A 70 -3.74 -12.37 -1.37
N ARG A 71 -4.55 -12.10 -2.37
CA ARG A 71 -5.42 -13.09 -3.04
C ARG A 71 -4.86 -13.58 -4.38
N VAL A 72 -3.73 -13.05 -4.83
CA VAL A 72 -3.09 -13.44 -6.09
C VAL A 72 -1.71 -14.01 -5.77
N ARG A 73 -1.51 -15.28 -6.07
CA ARG A 73 -0.31 -16.02 -5.65
C ARG A 73 0.74 -16.19 -6.73
N GLU A 74 0.35 -16.07 -7.99
CA GLU A 74 1.22 -16.43 -9.12
C GLU A 74 2.01 -15.24 -9.64
N VAL A 75 1.40 -14.05 -9.62
CA VAL A 75 1.96 -12.84 -10.22
C VAL A 75 1.79 -11.63 -9.32
N LEU A 76 2.64 -10.65 -9.52
CA LEU A 76 2.46 -9.33 -8.94
C LEU A 76 1.30 -8.63 -9.68
N VAL A 77 0.40 -7.96 -8.95
CA VAL A 77 -0.60 -7.10 -9.58
C VAL A 77 0.01 -5.75 -9.94
N LEU A 78 -0.69 -4.97 -10.75
CA LEU A 78 -0.31 -3.60 -11.09
C LEU A 78 -1.52 -2.69 -10.92
N THR A 79 -1.26 -1.45 -10.49
CA THR A 79 -2.28 -0.42 -10.39
C THR A 79 -2.64 0.06 -11.79
N VAL A 80 -3.91 0.01 -12.16
CA VAL A 80 -4.44 0.56 -13.40
C VAL A 80 -4.81 2.03 -13.21
N SER A 81 -5.54 2.31 -12.13
CA SER A 81 -5.95 3.66 -11.76
C SER A 81 -6.15 3.74 -10.26
N PHE A 82 -5.96 4.93 -9.71
CA PHE A 82 -6.16 5.16 -8.29
C PHE A 82 -6.60 6.61 -8.07
N THR A 83 -7.74 6.80 -7.41
CA THR A 83 -8.29 8.11 -7.09
C THR A 83 -8.15 8.38 -5.60
N VAL A 84 -7.61 9.54 -5.25
CA VAL A 84 -7.42 9.96 -3.86
C VAL A 84 -8.26 11.20 -3.55
N HIS A 85 -8.93 11.17 -2.42
CA HIS A 85 -9.60 12.33 -1.84
C HIS A 85 -8.84 12.73 -0.58
N PHE A 86 -8.30 13.95 -0.57
CA PHE A 86 -7.52 14.50 0.54
C PHE A 86 -8.45 15.25 1.48
N ALA A 87 -8.49 14.84 2.75
CA ALA A 87 -9.40 15.42 3.74
C ALA A 87 -8.68 16.37 4.70
N ARG A 88 -7.43 16.07 5.10
CA ARG A 88 -6.70 16.83 6.11
C ARG A 88 -5.20 16.88 5.82
N PRO A 89 -4.53 18.02 6.13
CA PRO A 89 -3.07 18.05 6.17
C PRO A 89 -2.54 17.37 7.42
N VAL A 90 -1.26 16.98 7.38
CA VAL A 90 -0.55 16.47 8.56
C VAL A 90 0.89 17.00 8.57
N THR A 91 1.40 17.31 9.76
CA THR A 91 2.71 17.92 9.93
C THR A 91 3.65 17.13 10.81
N GLY A 92 3.30 15.89 11.17
CA GLY A 92 4.13 15.05 12.02
C GLY A 92 3.45 13.73 12.34
N GLY A 93 4.12 12.91 13.14
CA GLY A 93 3.60 11.61 13.55
C GLY A 93 3.78 10.53 12.49
N GLU A 94 2.91 9.55 12.52
CA GLU A 94 2.92 8.40 11.63
C GLU A 94 1.67 8.37 10.78
N LEU A 95 1.85 8.05 9.49
CA LEU A 95 0.76 7.75 8.56
C LEU A 95 0.46 6.26 8.61
N ARG A 96 -0.81 5.91 8.72
CA ARG A 96 -1.26 4.52 8.69
C ARG A 96 -2.34 4.35 7.62
N ALA A 97 -2.04 3.61 6.58
CA ALA A 97 -3.00 3.28 5.53
C ALA A 97 -3.55 1.87 5.75
N VAL A 98 -4.86 1.73 5.71
CA VAL A 98 -5.55 0.43 5.83
C VAL A 98 -6.26 0.15 4.53
N GLY A 99 -5.79 -0.86 3.81
CA GLY A 99 -6.33 -1.25 2.50
C GLY A 99 -7.18 -2.50 2.58
N ARG A 100 -8.20 -2.56 1.73
CA ARG A 100 -9.11 -3.70 1.62
C ARG A 100 -9.45 -4.01 0.18
N LEU A 101 -9.42 -5.30 -0.16
CA LEU A 101 -9.97 -5.79 -1.40
C LEU A 101 -11.50 -5.75 -1.31
N LEU A 102 -12.16 -5.07 -2.27
CA LEU A 102 -13.61 -4.97 -2.32
C LEU A 102 -14.23 -6.01 -3.23
N HIS A 103 -13.63 -6.20 -4.42
CA HIS A 103 -14.16 -7.12 -5.43
C HIS A 103 -13.03 -7.52 -6.37
N GLY A 104 -13.05 -8.76 -6.81
CA GLY A 104 -12.09 -9.21 -7.82
C GLY A 104 -12.45 -10.57 -8.36
N SER A 105 -12.42 -10.69 -9.67
CA SER A 105 -12.56 -11.95 -10.36
C SER A 105 -11.76 -11.92 -11.65
N GLY A 106 -10.90 -12.92 -11.86
CA GLY A 106 -10.13 -13.00 -13.07
C GLY A 106 -9.01 -11.97 -13.15
N ARG A 107 -9.17 -10.94 -13.99
CA ARG A 107 -8.11 -9.99 -14.32
C ARG A 107 -8.14 -8.69 -13.53
N LEU A 108 -9.32 -8.18 -13.21
CA LEU A 108 -9.48 -6.87 -12.58
C LEU A 108 -9.95 -7.01 -11.14
N PHE A 109 -9.42 -6.12 -10.30
CA PHE A 109 -9.74 -6.06 -8.88
C PHE A 109 -10.04 -4.62 -8.49
N LEU A 110 -11.00 -4.44 -7.60
CA LEU A 110 -11.30 -3.17 -6.96
C LEU A 110 -10.84 -3.23 -5.50
N ALA A 111 -10.13 -2.20 -5.06
CA ALA A 111 -9.69 -2.09 -3.67
C ALA A 111 -9.73 -0.63 -3.23
N GLU A 112 -9.84 -0.43 -1.93
CA GLU A 112 -9.84 0.90 -1.32
C GLU A 112 -8.87 0.95 -0.15
N ALA A 113 -8.52 2.16 0.27
CA ALA A 113 -7.73 2.38 1.47
C ALA A 113 -8.12 3.68 2.16
N GLU A 114 -7.96 3.71 3.47
CA GLU A 114 -8.08 4.90 4.30
C GLU A 114 -6.72 5.23 4.90
N LEU A 115 -6.37 6.52 4.93
CA LEU A 115 -5.16 7.01 5.56
C LEU A 115 -5.52 7.73 6.85
N LEU A 116 -4.91 7.30 7.95
CA LEU A 116 -5.18 7.81 9.29
C LEU A 116 -3.91 8.42 9.88
N ASP A 117 -4.06 9.46 10.69
CA ASP A 117 -2.96 10.02 11.48
C ASP A 117 -2.73 9.21 12.77
N SER A 118 -1.76 9.62 13.59
CA SER A 118 -1.44 8.96 14.87
C SER A 118 -2.61 8.94 15.85
N GLY A 119 -3.53 9.89 15.74
CA GLY A 119 -4.73 9.97 16.57
C GLY A 119 -5.93 9.21 16.00
N GLY A 120 -5.78 8.56 14.83
CA GLY A 120 -6.87 7.84 14.19
C GLY A 120 -7.81 8.70 13.36
N GLN A 121 -7.46 9.97 13.11
CA GLN A 121 -8.27 10.85 12.27
C GLN A 121 -8.03 10.57 10.79
N LEU A 122 -9.08 10.62 9.98
CA LEU A 122 -9.00 10.42 8.54
C LEU A 122 -8.26 11.57 7.87
N LEU A 123 -7.16 11.26 7.18
CA LEU A 123 -6.37 12.21 6.39
C LEU A 123 -6.77 12.18 4.91
N ALA A 124 -7.02 11.01 4.40
CA ALA A 124 -7.37 10.81 2.99
C ALA A 124 -8.02 9.45 2.80
N ARG A 125 -8.68 9.29 1.67
CA ARG A 125 -9.28 8.03 1.25
C ARG A 125 -9.05 7.84 -0.23
N GLY A 126 -8.79 6.61 -0.66
CA GLY A 126 -8.59 6.30 -2.05
C GLY A 126 -9.23 4.98 -2.45
N SER A 127 -9.48 4.85 -3.75
CA SER A 127 -9.92 3.61 -4.35
C SER A 127 -9.28 3.44 -5.71
N GLY A 128 -9.04 2.19 -6.10
CA GLY A 128 -8.35 1.90 -7.34
C GLY A 128 -8.77 0.62 -8.01
N VAL A 129 -8.30 0.49 -9.23
CA VAL A 129 -8.44 -0.70 -10.06
C VAL A 129 -7.05 -1.29 -10.27
N PHE A 130 -6.95 -2.59 -10.09
CA PHE A 130 -5.70 -3.35 -10.18
C PHE A 130 -5.88 -4.50 -11.15
N THR A 131 -4.80 -4.89 -11.80
CA THR A 131 -4.81 -6.00 -12.76
C THR A 131 -3.68 -6.99 -12.49
N ARG A 132 -3.87 -8.24 -12.88
CA ARG A 132 -2.79 -9.21 -12.92
C ARG A 132 -1.75 -8.76 -13.94
N SER A 133 -0.49 -8.90 -13.61
CA SER A 133 0.62 -8.63 -14.53
C SER A 133 1.22 -9.96 -15.05
N ALA A 134 2.24 -9.83 -15.89
CA ALA A 134 3.06 -10.97 -16.30
C ALA A 134 4.29 -11.18 -15.40
N ILE A 135 4.42 -10.41 -14.31
CA ILE A 135 5.57 -10.47 -13.41
C ILE A 135 5.34 -11.59 -12.40
N ALA A 136 6.10 -12.68 -12.53
CA ALA A 136 6.01 -13.82 -11.61
C ALA A 136 6.42 -13.41 -10.19
N LEU A 137 5.69 -13.92 -9.20
CA LEU A 137 6.11 -13.84 -7.80
C LEU A 137 7.19 -14.89 -7.55
N ASP A 138 8.44 -14.46 -7.55
CA ASP A 138 9.59 -15.34 -7.35
C ASP A 138 10.72 -14.62 -6.58
N PRO A 139 11.80 -15.35 -6.21
CA PRO A 139 12.90 -14.76 -5.44
C PRO A 139 13.61 -13.59 -6.11
N SER A 140 13.56 -13.48 -7.45
CA SER A 140 14.25 -12.39 -8.18
C SER A 140 13.70 -11.00 -7.84
N ILE A 141 12.46 -10.93 -7.35
CA ILE A 141 11.83 -9.68 -6.92
C ILE A 141 11.64 -9.60 -5.41
N GLY A 142 12.28 -10.49 -4.65
CA GLY A 142 12.23 -10.47 -3.19
C GLY A 142 11.08 -11.29 -2.58
N TYR A 143 10.36 -12.05 -3.39
CA TYR A 143 9.31 -12.95 -2.91
C TYR A 143 9.94 -14.27 -2.43
N VAL A 144 10.44 -14.27 -1.19
CA VAL A 144 11.22 -15.37 -0.59
C VAL A 144 10.63 -15.85 0.73
#